data_a4ba9e9140c1e58413ebbf1d14b102d0
#
_entry.id   a4ba9e9140c1e58413ebbf1d14b102d0
#
_cell.length_a   1.000
_cell.length_b   1.000
_cell.length_c   1.000
_cell.angle_alpha   90.00
_cell.angle_beta   90.00
_cell.angle_gamma   90.00
#
_symmetry.space_group_name_H-M   'P 1'
#
loop_
_entity.id
_entity.type
_entity.pdbx_description
1 polymer ?
#
loop_
_entity_poly.entity_id
_entity_poly.type
_entity_poly.pdbx_seq_one_letter_code
_entity_poly.pdbx_strand_id
1 'polypeptide(L)'
;MSKKEMGLLSETESLERLLYRLPENHPKRQFLQVELFRTAAGKRGEKRLEQKLKEFRLAENHLFLRNVCLSKGEWRIQMDGLLLTERGAIIIESKNISGQLFFDDKTGEFSRIDLEGIRTVMEDPTVQLNKHIRFLSLFFKQHKINLPIDGIVVFTSKYCEFMTKPKMRYVCKNYQLIDYLFTILDTFPQQATPQNLQKIDKLLQKFQTPYNRYPLCQQYFIDPNELQTGILCAACKKYSMVRKHKSGWIC
;
A
#
# COMPACT_ATOMS: atom_id res chain seq x y z
N MET A 1 -6.72 11.55 17.08
CA MET A 1 -6.37 12.57 16.05
C MET A 1 -4.86 12.57 15.90
N SER A 2 -4.34 11.95 14.85
CA SER A 2 -2.91 11.89 14.53
C SER A 2 -2.40 13.30 14.25
N LYS A 3 -1.26 13.66 14.87
CA LYS A 3 -0.52 14.87 14.52
C LYS A 3 -0.31 14.84 13.00
N LYS A 4 -0.87 15.83 12.29
CA LYS A 4 -0.57 16.09 10.89
C LYS A 4 0.95 16.08 10.72
N GLU A 5 1.45 15.19 9.88
CA GLU A 5 2.77 15.33 9.26
C GLU A 5 2.73 16.61 8.42
N MET A 6 3.01 17.72 9.06
CA MET A 6 3.14 19.01 8.38
C MET A 6 4.41 18.95 7.54
N GLY A 7 4.26 18.83 6.23
CA GLY A 7 5.30 19.19 5.28
C GLY A 7 5.86 18.13 4.35
N LEU A 8 5.58 16.84 4.52
CA LEU A 8 6.04 15.82 3.57
C LEU A 8 5.03 15.65 2.43
N LEU A 9 5.52 15.88 1.20
CA LEU A 9 4.75 15.60 -0.01
C LEU A 9 4.37 14.13 -0.08
N SER A 10 3.21 13.84 -0.61
CA SER A 10 2.86 12.48 -0.95
C SER A 10 3.79 11.96 -2.07
N GLU A 11 3.91 10.64 -2.19
CA GLU A 11 4.74 10.02 -3.22
C GLU A 11 4.31 10.45 -4.63
N THR A 12 3.02 10.52 -4.89
CA THR A 12 2.46 11.01 -6.15
C THR A 12 2.89 12.45 -6.44
N GLU A 13 2.75 13.35 -5.47
CA GLU A 13 3.17 14.75 -5.61
C GLU A 13 4.69 14.88 -5.79
N SER A 14 5.46 14.01 -5.13
CA SER A 14 6.92 13.98 -5.28
C SER A 14 7.33 13.53 -6.68
N LEU A 15 6.69 12.48 -7.22
CA LEU A 15 6.90 12.01 -8.60
C LEU A 15 6.47 13.05 -9.64
N GLU A 16 5.34 13.71 -9.43
CA GLU A 16 4.89 14.82 -10.30
C GLU A 16 5.93 15.95 -10.33
N ARG A 17 6.41 16.36 -9.16
CA ARG A 17 7.44 17.41 -9.08
C ARG A 17 8.76 16.99 -9.73
N LEU A 18 9.17 15.73 -9.59
CA LEU A 18 10.34 15.22 -10.27
C LEU A 18 10.15 15.27 -11.80
N LEU A 19 9.00 14.79 -12.30
CA LEU A 19 8.67 14.82 -13.71
C LEU A 19 8.63 16.24 -14.28
N TYR A 20 8.14 17.23 -13.53
CA TYR A 20 8.18 18.63 -13.95
C TYR A 20 9.60 19.16 -14.10
N ARG A 21 10.55 18.68 -13.28
CA ARG A 21 11.94 19.11 -13.32
C ARG A 21 12.81 18.36 -14.32
N LEU A 22 12.36 17.23 -14.83
CA LEU A 22 13.09 16.48 -15.84
C LEU A 22 12.91 17.12 -17.22
N PRO A 23 13.99 17.26 -18.02
CA PRO A 23 13.89 17.62 -19.43
C PRO A 23 12.93 16.71 -20.19
N GLU A 24 12.29 17.24 -21.25
CA GLU A 24 11.32 16.45 -22.02
C GLU A 24 11.94 15.22 -22.69
N ASN A 25 13.18 15.30 -23.09
CA ASN A 25 13.95 14.24 -23.73
C ASN A 25 14.73 13.34 -22.75
N HIS A 26 14.50 13.49 -21.44
CA HIS A 26 15.23 12.70 -20.46
C HIS A 26 14.86 11.21 -20.54
N PRO A 27 15.84 10.26 -20.58
CA PRO A 27 15.58 8.83 -20.84
C PRO A 27 14.69 8.17 -19.78
N LYS A 28 14.70 8.65 -18.54
CA LYS A 28 13.86 8.13 -17.45
C LYS A 28 12.43 8.68 -17.44
N ARG A 29 12.10 9.66 -18.28
CA ARG A 29 10.82 10.36 -18.22
C ARG A 29 9.63 9.44 -18.43
N GLN A 30 9.66 8.62 -19.48
CA GLN A 30 8.60 7.66 -19.78
C GLN A 30 8.41 6.64 -18.64
N PHE A 31 9.50 6.11 -18.10
CA PHE A 31 9.47 5.20 -16.97
C PHE A 31 8.79 5.84 -15.75
N LEU A 32 9.18 7.08 -15.40
CA LEU A 32 8.59 7.79 -14.25
C LEU A 32 7.11 8.16 -14.46
N GLN A 33 6.68 8.40 -15.69
CA GLN A 33 5.25 8.58 -16.00
C GLN A 33 4.45 7.31 -15.69
N VAL A 34 4.99 6.15 -16.03
CA VAL A 34 4.38 4.85 -15.69
C VAL A 34 4.34 4.65 -14.18
N GLU A 35 5.44 4.96 -13.48
CA GLU A 35 5.50 4.86 -12.01
C GLU A 35 4.51 5.83 -11.31
N LEU A 36 4.37 7.04 -11.81
CA LEU A 36 3.35 7.99 -11.33
C LEU A 36 1.94 7.43 -11.50
N PHE A 37 1.64 6.86 -12.66
CA PHE A 37 0.35 6.25 -12.93
C PHE A 37 0.08 5.06 -11.99
N ARG A 38 1.07 4.17 -11.78
CA ARG A 38 0.99 3.03 -10.86
C ARG A 38 0.76 3.48 -9.42
N THR A 39 1.53 4.45 -8.95
CA THR A 39 1.40 5.01 -7.59
C THR A 39 0.02 5.64 -7.38
N ALA A 40 -0.46 6.42 -8.33
CA ALA A 40 -1.80 7.01 -8.28
C ALA A 40 -2.90 5.93 -8.32
N ALA A 41 -2.70 4.86 -9.09
CA ALA A 41 -3.62 3.72 -9.12
C ALA A 41 -3.65 3.00 -7.76
N GLY A 42 -2.51 2.77 -7.13
CA GLY A 42 -2.40 2.20 -5.78
C GLY A 42 -3.21 3.01 -4.77
N LYS A 43 -2.99 4.32 -4.70
CA LYS A 43 -3.76 5.21 -3.80
C LYS A 43 -5.27 5.17 -4.03
N ARG A 44 -5.71 5.08 -5.29
CA ARG A 44 -7.15 4.91 -5.58
C ARG A 44 -7.67 3.58 -5.05
N GLY A 45 -6.86 2.52 -5.10
CA GLY A 45 -7.17 1.22 -4.53
C GLY A 45 -7.33 1.27 -3.01
N GLU A 46 -6.36 1.84 -2.31
CA GLU A 46 -6.39 2.04 -0.86
C GLU A 46 -7.63 2.83 -0.42
N LYS A 47 -7.97 3.91 -1.14
CA LYS A 47 -9.18 4.69 -0.85
C LYS A 47 -10.48 3.88 -1.00
N ARG A 48 -10.56 3.00 -2.01
CA ARG A 48 -11.72 2.10 -2.18
C ARG A 48 -11.81 1.08 -1.05
N LEU A 49 -10.67 0.50 -0.67
CA LEU A 49 -10.56 -0.40 0.47
C LEU A 49 -11.05 0.30 1.75
N GLU A 50 -10.56 1.50 2.02
CA GLU A 50 -10.97 2.29 3.18
C GLU A 50 -12.47 2.57 3.21
N GLN A 51 -13.04 2.93 2.06
CA GLN A 51 -14.49 3.15 1.95
C GLN A 51 -15.27 1.88 2.26
N LYS A 52 -14.81 0.71 1.76
CA LYS A 52 -15.48 -0.57 2.01
C LYS A 52 -15.39 -0.98 3.47
N LEU A 53 -14.25 -0.78 4.11
CA LEU A 53 -14.06 -1.10 5.53
C LEU A 53 -14.94 -0.26 6.47
N LYS A 54 -15.45 0.89 6.03
CA LYS A 54 -16.45 1.65 6.79
C LYS A 54 -17.79 0.94 6.93
N GLU A 55 -18.05 -0.07 6.13
CA GLU A 55 -19.26 -0.91 6.22
C GLU A 55 -19.10 -2.04 7.25
N PHE A 56 -17.86 -2.35 7.66
CA PHE A 56 -17.59 -3.41 8.63
C PHE A 56 -18.19 -3.06 10.00
N ARG A 57 -19.00 -3.98 10.53
CA ARG A 57 -19.62 -3.87 11.85
C ARG A 57 -19.42 -5.18 12.58
N LEU A 58 -18.78 -5.12 13.72
CA LEU A 58 -18.57 -6.25 14.62
C LEU A 58 -19.08 -5.86 16.01
N ALA A 59 -19.79 -6.75 16.68
CA ALA A 59 -20.34 -6.49 18.02
C ALA A 59 -19.24 -6.39 19.09
N GLU A 60 -18.18 -7.15 18.91
CA GLU A 60 -17.00 -7.14 19.79
C GLU A 60 -16.03 -6.00 19.45
N ASN A 61 -15.14 -5.68 20.39
CA ASN A 61 -14.15 -4.63 20.20
C ASN A 61 -13.20 -4.99 19.05
N HIS A 62 -12.95 -4.01 18.19
CA HIS A 62 -12.00 -4.15 17.10
C HIS A 62 -11.30 -2.83 16.79
N LEU A 63 -10.12 -2.93 16.22
CA LEU A 63 -9.33 -1.80 15.74
C LEU A 63 -8.89 -2.05 14.30
N PHE A 64 -8.99 -1.05 13.48
CA PHE A 64 -8.44 -1.07 12.14
C PHE A 64 -7.26 -0.11 12.04
N LEU A 65 -6.07 -0.67 11.84
CA LEU A 65 -4.82 0.07 11.68
C LEU A 65 -4.43 0.10 10.22
N ARG A 66 -3.92 1.23 9.74
CA ARG A 66 -3.53 1.44 8.34
C ARG A 66 -2.04 1.72 8.23
N ASN A 67 -1.46 1.30 7.11
CA ASN A 67 -0.05 1.56 6.80
C ASN A 67 0.87 1.19 7.98
N VAL A 68 0.70 -0.02 8.49
CA VAL A 68 1.48 -0.50 9.62
C VAL A 68 2.86 -0.93 9.15
N CYS A 69 3.86 -0.12 9.46
CA CYS A 69 5.26 -0.37 9.12
C CYS A 69 6.00 -0.88 10.34
N LEU A 70 6.54 -2.09 10.28
CA LEU A 70 7.31 -2.70 11.36
C LEU A 70 8.66 -3.15 10.83
N SER A 71 9.69 -3.15 11.70
CA SER A 71 10.99 -3.69 11.37
C SER A 71 11.59 -4.51 12.49
N LYS A 72 12.39 -5.52 12.12
CA LYS A 72 13.19 -6.33 13.03
C LYS A 72 14.54 -6.61 12.39
N GLY A 73 15.59 -5.89 12.82
CA GLY A 73 16.85 -5.84 12.12
C GLY A 73 16.63 -5.30 10.69
N GLU A 74 17.13 -6.03 9.71
CA GLU A 74 16.95 -5.66 8.29
C GLU A 74 15.59 -6.06 7.73
N TRP A 75 14.86 -6.93 8.42
CA TRP A 75 13.54 -7.36 7.96
C TRP A 75 12.50 -6.29 8.23
N ARG A 76 12.02 -5.67 7.19
CA ARG A 76 10.97 -4.64 7.21
C ARG A 76 9.75 -5.11 6.45
N ILE A 77 8.57 -4.82 7.00
CA ILE A 77 7.28 -5.00 6.33
C ILE A 77 6.44 -3.73 6.40
N GLN A 78 5.56 -3.59 5.43
CA GLN A 78 4.49 -2.60 5.44
C GLN A 78 3.19 -3.30 5.07
N MET A 79 2.24 -3.32 5.97
CA MET A 79 0.89 -3.85 5.76
C MET A 79 -0.05 -2.70 5.41
N ASP A 80 -0.85 -2.82 4.35
CA ASP A 80 -1.83 -1.80 3.96
C ASP A 80 -2.91 -1.63 5.03
N GLY A 81 -3.38 -2.75 5.59
CA GLY A 81 -4.32 -2.79 6.68
C GLY A 81 -4.07 -3.91 7.67
N LEU A 82 -4.41 -3.69 8.92
CA LEU A 82 -4.42 -4.69 9.98
C LEU A 82 -5.71 -4.52 10.81
N LEU A 83 -6.61 -5.49 10.70
CA LEU A 83 -7.78 -5.59 11.56
C LEU A 83 -7.42 -6.41 12.80
N LEU A 84 -7.48 -5.78 13.95
CA LEU A 84 -7.33 -6.45 15.25
C LEU A 84 -8.71 -6.64 15.88
N THR A 85 -9.02 -7.85 16.28
CA THR A 85 -10.23 -8.20 17.01
C THR A 85 -9.87 -8.98 18.27
N GLU A 86 -10.82 -9.17 19.17
CA GLU A 86 -10.62 -10.01 20.36
C GLU A 86 -10.36 -11.49 19.99
N ARG A 87 -10.73 -11.93 18.77
CA ARG A 87 -10.54 -13.29 18.27
C ARG A 87 -9.24 -13.49 17.51
N GLY A 88 -8.75 -12.48 16.81
CA GLY A 88 -7.59 -12.64 15.94
C GLY A 88 -7.18 -11.37 15.25
N ALA A 89 -6.10 -11.43 14.49
CA ALA A 89 -5.56 -10.38 13.66
C ALA A 89 -5.64 -10.77 12.18
N ILE A 90 -6.20 -9.90 11.34
CA ILE A 90 -6.31 -10.13 9.90
C ILE A 90 -5.49 -9.06 9.17
N ILE A 91 -4.48 -9.50 8.42
CA ILE A 91 -3.70 -8.64 7.52
C ILE A 91 -4.47 -8.46 6.22
N ILE A 92 -4.59 -7.23 5.77
CA ILE A 92 -5.29 -6.87 4.52
C ILE A 92 -4.27 -6.24 3.58
N GLU A 93 -4.02 -6.91 2.45
CA GLU A 93 -3.20 -6.41 1.35
C GLU A 93 -4.10 -5.98 0.20
N SER A 94 -3.91 -4.79 -0.32
CA SER A 94 -4.70 -4.27 -1.41
C SER A 94 -3.94 -4.29 -2.73
N LYS A 95 -4.60 -4.70 -3.80
CA LYS A 95 -4.06 -4.66 -5.16
C LYS A 95 -5.06 -4.01 -6.10
N ASN A 96 -4.64 -2.95 -6.78
CA ASN A 96 -5.48 -2.29 -7.78
C ASN A 96 -5.06 -2.70 -9.20
N ILE A 97 -5.27 -3.96 -9.53
CA ILE A 97 -4.92 -4.58 -10.81
C ILE A 97 -6.22 -4.85 -11.58
N SER A 98 -6.25 -4.46 -12.85
CA SER A 98 -7.35 -4.71 -13.79
C SER A 98 -6.99 -5.81 -14.79
N GLY A 99 -8.00 -6.38 -15.44
CA GLY A 99 -7.88 -7.45 -16.43
C GLY A 99 -8.23 -8.82 -15.87
N GLN A 100 -7.96 -9.86 -16.66
CA GLN A 100 -8.18 -11.25 -16.27
C GLN A 100 -6.99 -11.76 -15.47
N LEU A 101 -7.24 -12.28 -14.29
CA LEU A 101 -6.24 -12.68 -13.31
C LEU A 101 -6.19 -14.19 -13.17
N PHE A 102 -4.98 -14.73 -13.24
CA PHE A 102 -4.70 -16.15 -13.19
C PHE A 102 -3.72 -16.45 -12.05
N PHE A 103 -4.15 -17.28 -11.11
CA PHE A 103 -3.30 -17.88 -10.10
C PHE A 103 -3.07 -19.34 -10.48
N ASP A 104 -1.85 -19.74 -10.71
CA ASP A 104 -1.48 -21.12 -11.04
C ASP A 104 -0.88 -21.80 -9.80
N ASP A 105 -1.70 -22.65 -9.15
CA ASP A 105 -1.25 -23.40 -7.96
C ASP A 105 -0.16 -24.43 -8.26
N LYS A 106 0.04 -24.81 -9.54
CA LYS A 106 1.05 -25.81 -9.92
C LYS A 106 2.42 -25.19 -10.09
N THR A 107 2.46 -24.05 -10.75
CA THR A 107 3.72 -23.32 -11.01
C THR A 107 4.04 -22.27 -9.96
N GLY A 108 3.04 -21.82 -9.18
CA GLY A 108 3.14 -20.69 -8.27
C GLY A 108 3.16 -19.34 -8.98
N GLU A 109 2.84 -19.31 -10.27
CA GLU A 109 2.82 -18.07 -11.05
C GLU A 109 1.51 -17.31 -10.87
N PHE A 110 1.63 -15.99 -10.85
CA PHE A 110 0.51 -15.06 -10.97
C PHE A 110 0.66 -14.26 -12.25
N SER A 111 -0.37 -14.22 -13.07
CA SER A 111 -0.38 -13.44 -14.30
C SER A 111 -1.71 -12.73 -14.53
N ARG A 112 -1.67 -11.69 -15.33
CA ARG A 112 -2.86 -10.99 -15.83
C ARG A 112 -2.84 -10.94 -17.35
N ILE A 113 -4.02 -10.92 -17.95
CA ILE A 113 -4.25 -10.49 -19.33
C ILE A 113 -5.01 -9.16 -19.26
N ASP A 114 -4.48 -8.12 -19.87
CA ASP A 114 -5.13 -6.82 -19.90
C ASP A 114 -6.23 -6.73 -20.99
N LEU A 115 -6.84 -5.55 -21.14
CA LEU A 115 -7.89 -5.32 -22.12
C LEU A 115 -7.40 -5.41 -23.59
N GLU A 116 -6.10 -5.29 -23.80
CA GLU A 116 -5.44 -5.41 -25.10
C GLU A 116 -5.02 -6.85 -25.41
N GLY A 117 -5.29 -7.79 -24.48
CA GLY A 117 -4.92 -9.21 -24.60
C GLY A 117 -3.45 -9.48 -24.26
N ILE A 118 -2.72 -8.52 -23.70
CA ILE A 118 -1.31 -8.69 -23.34
C ILE A 118 -1.20 -9.40 -22.00
N ARG A 119 -0.53 -10.57 -22.02
CA ARG A 119 -0.22 -11.32 -20.80
C ARG A 119 1.01 -10.76 -20.11
N THR A 120 0.90 -10.47 -18.82
CA THR A 120 2.02 -10.03 -17.96
C THR A 120 2.13 -10.97 -16.76
N VAL A 121 3.30 -11.57 -16.55
CA VAL A 121 3.61 -12.32 -15.32
C VAL A 121 4.04 -11.35 -14.25
N MET A 122 3.57 -11.57 -13.03
CA MET A 122 3.77 -10.68 -11.88
C MET A 122 4.11 -11.50 -10.64
N GLU A 123 4.64 -10.85 -9.61
CA GLU A 123 4.78 -11.49 -8.29
C GLU A 123 3.39 -11.80 -7.71
N ASP A 124 3.22 -13.03 -7.22
CA ASP A 124 1.97 -13.44 -6.56
C ASP A 124 1.77 -12.64 -5.26
N PRO A 125 0.69 -11.86 -5.14
CA PRO A 125 0.44 -11.05 -3.95
C PRO A 125 0.26 -11.87 -2.67
N THR A 126 -0.06 -13.15 -2.78
CA THR A 126 -0.16 -14.04 -1.62
C THR A 126 1.22 -14.34 -1.00
N VAL A 127 2.30 -14.28 -1.76
CA VAL A 127 3.67 -14.40 -1.25
C VAL A 127 4.00 -13.23 -0.33
N GLN A 128 3.62 -12.01 -0.72
CA GLN A 128 3.77 -10.81 0.12
C GLN A 128 2.96 -10.96 1.41
N LEU A 129 1.69 -11.35 1.31
CA LEU A 129 0.82 -11.61 2.46
C LEU A 129 1.44 -12.64 3.42
N ASN A 130 2.00 -13.74 2.90
CA ASN A 130 2.65 -14.77 3.69
C ASN A 130 3.89 -14.25 4.43
N LYS A 131 4.69 -13.38 3.80
CA LYS A 131 5.83 -12.70 4.46
C LYS A 131 5.34 -11.85 5.64
N HIS A 132 4.23 -11.12 5.48
CA HIS A 132 3.66 -10.27 6.51
C HIS A 132 3.08 -11.10 7.68
N ILE A 133 2.36 -12.18 7.39
CA ILE A 133 1.84 -13.12 8.41
C ILE A 133 2.99 -13.71 9.22
N ARG A 134 4.05 -14.18 8.58
CA ARG A 134 5.24 -14.71 9.29
C ARG A 134 5.88 -13.66 10.20
N PHE A 135 6.07 -12.46 9.68
CA PHE A 135 6.66 -11.38 10.47
C PHE A 135 5.81 -11.07 11.70
N LEU A 136 4.51 -10.85 11.52
CA LEU A 136 3.61 -10.48 12.61
C LEU A 136 3.49 -11.62 13.64
N SER A 137 3.49 -12.88 13.21
CA SER A 137 3.49 -14.05 14.10
C SER A 137 4.74 -14.09 14.98
N LEU A 138 5.92 -13.83 14.40
CA LEU A 138 7.17 -13.76 15.15
C LEU A 138 7.18 -12.57 16.11
N PHE A 139 6.66 -11.43 15.66
CA PHE A 139 6.53 -10.23 16.49
C PHE A 139 5.60 -10.47 17.68
N PHE A 140 4.42 -11.04 17.46
CA PHE A 140 3.47 -11.37 18.53
C PHE A 140 4.06 -12.38 19.51
N LYS A 141 4.69 -13.44 19.01
CA LYS A 141 5.38 -14.43 19.87
C LYS A 141 6.44 -13.78 20.76
N GLN A 142 7.26 -12.88 20.22
CA GLN A 142 8.29 -12.16 20.98
C GLN A 142 7.70 -11.30 22.09
N HIS A 143 6.53 -10.74 21.88
CA HIS A 143 5.85 -9.85 22.82
C HIS A 143 4.79 -10.58 23.66
N LYS A 144 4.78 -11.94 23.65
CA LYS A 144 3.85 -12.78 24.42
C LYS A 144 2.37 -12.47 24.12
N ILE A 145 2.07 -12.08 22.87
CA ILE A 145 0.71 -11.91 22.37
C ILE A 145 0.25 -13.24 21.79
N ASN A 146 -0.80 -13.82 22.36
CA ASN A 146 -1.41 -15.05 21.88
C ASN A 146 -2.67 -14.71 21.08
N LEU A 147 -2.48 -14.24 19.85
CA LEU A 147 -3.56 -13.87 18.95
C LEU A 147 -3.32 -14.57 17.61
N PRO A 148 -4.26 -15.39 17.11
CA PRO A 148 -4.13 -16.02 15.79
C PRO A 148 -4.08 -14.96 14.70
N ILE A 149 -3.35 -15.26 13.65
CA ILE A 149 -3.13 -14.33 12.53
C ILE A 149 -3.46 -15.03 11.22
N ASP A 150 -4.25 -14.39 10.41
CA ASP A 150 -4.46 -14.75 9.01
C ASP A 150 -4.45 -13.46 8.15
N GLY A 151 -4.77 -13.58 6.88
CA GLY A 151 -4.81 -12.42 6.00
C GLY A 151 -5.55 -12.66 4.70
N ILE A 152 -5.78 -11.57 3.99
CA ILE A 152 -6.53 -11.55 2.75
C ILE A 152 -5.90 -10.57 1.75
N VAL A 153 -5.87 -10.96 0.48
CA VAL A 153 -5.56 -10.07 -0.65
C VAL A 153 -6.85 -9.55 -1.26
N VAL A 154 -6.99 -8.24 -1.33
CA VAL A 154 -8.19 -7.56 -1.83
C VAL A 154 -7.89 -6.86 -3.14
N PHE A 155 -8.53 -7.30 -4.22
CA PHE A 155 -8.45 -6.64 -5.51
C PHE A 155 -9.50 -5.52 -5.60
N THR A 156 -9.01 -4.28 -5.64
CA THR A 156 -9.83 -3.07 -5.55
C THR A 156 -10.23 -2.50 -6.91
N SER A 157 -9.68 -3.00 -8.01
CA SER A 157 -10.10 -2.61 -9.35
C SER A 157 -11.51 -3.11 -9.65
N LYS A 158 -12.35 -2.25 -10.23
CA LYS A 158 -13.68 -2.65 -10.74
C LYS A 158 -13.59 -3.55 -11.97
N TYR A 159 -12.46 -3.50 -12.68
CA TYR A 159 -12.23 -4.19 -13.94
C TYR A 159 -11.30 -5.39 -13.78
N CYS A 160 -11.25 -6.03 -12.61
CA CYS A 160 -10.56 -7.29 -12.44
C CYS A 160 -11.53 -8.47 -12.53
N GLU A 161 -11.09 -9.53 -13.17
CA GLU A 161 -11.82 -10.78 -13.27
C GLU A 161 -10.91 -11.93 -12.82
N PHE A 162 -11.37 -12.76 -11.87
CA PHE A 162 -10.63 -13.94 -11.47
C PHE A 162 -10.96 -15.10 -12.40
N MET A 163 -10.00 -15.55 -13.19
CA MET A 163 -10.10 -16.77 -13.98
C MET A 163 -9.77 -17.98 -13.11
N THR A 164 -8.79 -17.85 -12.24
CA THR A 164 -8.47 -18.82 -11.20
C THR A 164 -8.16 -18.09 -9.88
N LYS A 165 -8.32 -18.81 -8.76
CA LYS A 165 -7.98 -18.30 -7.41
C LYS A 165 -7.06 -19.27 -6.70
N PRO A 166 -6.17 -18.80 -5.82
CA PRO A 166 -5.32 -19.67 -5.01
C PRO A 166 -6.17 -20.44 -4.00
N LYS A 167 -5.82 -21.71 -3.73
CA LYS A 167 -6.56 -22.58 -2.81
C LYS A 167 -6.24 -22.31 -1.34
N MET A 168 -5.01 -21.87 -1.07
CA MET A 168 -4.47 -21.82 0.29
C MET A 168 -4.54 -20.43 0.94
N ARG A 169 -5.12 -19.43 0.25
CA ARG A 169 -5.22 -18.06 0.77
C ARG A 169 -6.51 -17.37 0.36
N TYR A 170 -6.97 -16.48 1.19
CA TYR A 170 -8.15 -15.68 0.90
C TYR A 170 -7.80 -14.59 -0.11
N VAL A 171 -8.49 -14.60 -1.23
CA VAL A 171 -8.40 -13.60 -2.28
C VAL A 171 -9.81 -13.20 -2.69
N CYS A 172 -10.11 -11.91 -2.65
CA CYS A 172 -11.45 -11.44 -2.99
C CYS A 172 -11.43 -10.12 -3.78
N LYS A 173 -12.57 -9.77 -4.36
CA LYS A 173 -12.86 -8.43 -4.87
C LYS A 173 -13.31 -7.52 -3.72
N ASN A 174 -13.11 -6.22 -3.87
CA ASN A 174 -13.42 -5.24 -2.84
C ASN A 174 -14.86 -5.33 -2.30
N TYR A 175 -15.83 -5.64 -3.14
CA TYR A 175 -17.24 -5.77 -2.70
C TYR A 175 -17.51 -7.01 -1.83
N GLN A 176 -16.65 -8.04 -1.89
CA GLN A 176 -16.75 -9.29 -1.12
C GLN A 176 -15.99 -9.20 0.22
N LEU A 177 -15.23 -8.15 0.46
CA LEU A 177 -14.30 -8.05 1.59
C LEU A 177 -14.97 -8.35 2.93
N ILE A 178 -16.12 -7.75 3.18
CA ILE A 178 -16.77 -7.85 4.50
C ILE A 178 -17.15 -9.30 4.81
N ASP A 179 -17.71 -10.02 3.84
CA ASP A 179 -18.10 -11.44 3.99
C ASP A 179 -16.86 -12.31 4.26
N TYR A 180 -15.77 -12.05 3.54
CA TYR A 180 -14.51 -12.78 3.76
C TYR A 180 -13.88 -12.47 5.12
N LEU A 181 -13.98 -11.24 5.63
CA LEU A 181 -13.50 -10.92 6.99
C LEU A 181 -14.25 -11.73 8.04
N PHE A 182 -15.57 -11.85 7.93
CA PHE A 182 -16.35 -12.71 8.81
C PHE A 182 -15.98 -14.19 8.66
N THR A 183 -15.84 -14.67 7.43
CA THR A 183 -15.39 -16.05 7.16
C THR A 183 -14.05 -16.33 7.86
N ILE A 184 -13.09 -15.43 7.79
CA ILE A 184 -11.78 -15.59 8.45
C ILE A 184 -11.94 -15.56 9.96
N LEU A 185 -12.72 -14.62 10.50
CA LEU A 185 -12.97 -14.51 11.94
C LEU A 185 -13.61 -15.77 12.51
N ASP A 186 -14.47 -16.44 11.76
CA ASP A 186 -15.13 -17.68 12.18
C ASP A 186 -14.18 -18.89 12.22
N THR A 187 -13.03 -18.81 11.54
CA THR A 187 -11.98 -19.84 11.63
C THR A 187 -11.11 -19.69 12.88
N PHE A 188 -11.12 -18.53 13.52
CA PHE A 188 -10.31 -18.31 14.71
C PHE A 188 -10.92 -19.00 15.93
N PRO A 189 -10.08 -19.62 16.79
CA PRO A 189 -10.56 -20.24 18.00
C PRO A 189 -11.16 -19.19 18.93
N GLN A 190 -12.22 -19.55 19.64
CA GLN A 190 -12.75 -18.69 20.68
C GLN A 190 -11.69 -18.50 21.77
N GLN A 191 -11.38 -17.25 22.08
CA GLN A 191 -10.43 -16.90 23.13
C GLN A 191 -11.12 -17.02 24.50
N ALA A 192 -10.49 -17.70 25.44
CA ALA A 192 -10.99 -17.80 26.81
C ALA A 192 -11.01 -16.43 27.52
N THR A 193 -10.12 -15.52 27.12
CA THR A 193 -10.05 -14.16 27.67
C THR A 193 -9.85 -13.18 26.49
N PRO A 194 -10.68 -12.14 26.36
CA PRO A 194 -10.51 -11.14 25.32
C PRO A 194 -9.13 -10.48 25.39
N GLN A 195 -8.48 -10.33 24.25
CA GLN A 195 -7.20 -9.65 24.17
C GLN A 195 -7.37 -8.15 24.38
N ASN A 196 -6.43 -7.53 25.09
CA ASN A 196 -6.42 -6.08 25.25
C ASN A 196 -5.87 -5.41 23.98
N LEU A 197 -6.76 -5.08 23.05
CA LEU A 197 -6.43 -4.51 21.76
C LEU A 197 -5.68 -3.18 21.87
N GLN A 198 -6.01 -2.38 22.89
CA GLN A 198 -5.34 -1.08 23.10
C GLN A 198 -3.86 -1.27 23.51
N LYS A 199 -3.54 -2.31 24.27
CA LYS A 199 -2.13 -2.63 24.58
C LYS A 199 -1.38 -3.08 23.34
N ILE A 200 -2.02 -3.89 22.49
CA ILE A 200 -1.44 -4.35 21.23
C ILE A 200 -1.21 -3.14 20.30
N ASP A 201 -2.19 -2.27 20.16
CA ASP A 201 -2.08 -1.04 19.35
C ASP A 201 -0.91 -0.15 19.83
N LYS A 202 -0.84 0.13 21.15
CA LYS A 202 0.28 0.91 21.72
C LYS A 202 1.63 0.25 21.46
N LEU A 203 1.70 -1.09 21.53
CA LEU A 203 2.91 -1.81 21.21
C LEU A 203 3.30 -1.66 19.74
N LEU A 204 2.36 -1.86 18.82
CA LEU A 204 2.59 -1.67 17.38
C LEU A 204 3.04 -0.24 17.09
N GLN A 205 2.39 0.77 17.66
CA GLN A 205 2.78 2.17 17.51
C GLN A 205 4.20 2.43 18.02
N LYS A 206 4.61 1.82 19.14
CA LYS A 206 5.99 1.95 19.68
C LYS A 206 7.05 1.41 18.73
N PHE A 207 6.73 0.33 18.00
CA PHE A 207 7.65 -0.33 17.07
C PHE A 207 7.42 0.09 15.62
N GLN A 208 6.50 1.01 15.38
CA GLN A 208 6.27 1.54 14.06
C GLN A 208 7.51 2.30 13.59
N THR A 209 8.05 1.88 12.46
CA THR A 209 9.17 2.56 11.82
C THR A 209 8.65 3.52 10.77
N PRO A 210 9.17 4.75 10.70
CA PRO A 210 8.82 5.66 9.63
C PRO A 210 9.13 5.01 8.27
N TYR A 211 8.25 5.19 7.33
CA TYR A 211 8.56 4.85 5.95
C TYR A 211 9.66 5.81 5.47
N ASN A 212 10.93 5.35 5.51
CA ASN A 212 12.04 6.12 4.97
C ASN A 212 11.96 6.09 3.45
N ARG A 213 11.47 7.17 2.88
CA ARG A 213 11.57 7.39 1.44
C ARG A 213 12.98 7.83 1.11
N TYR A 214 13.68 7.06 0.30
CA TYR A 214 14.88 7.58 -0.34
C TYR A 214 14.49 8.77 -1.22
N PRO A 215 15.36 9.80 -1.34
CA PRO A 215 15.15 10.85 -2.34
C PRO A 215 14.91 10.22 -3.71
N LEU A 216 13.89 10.68 -4.44
CA LEU A 216 13.50 10.04 -5.71
C LEU A 216 14.63 10.00 -6.73
N CYS A 217 15.49 11.03 -6.76
CA CYS A 217 16.68 11.03 -7.62
C CYS A 217 17.60 9.85 -7.30
N GLN A 218 17.82 9.56 -6.02
CA GLN A 218 18.63 8.43 -5.58
C GLN A 218 17.92 7.10 -5.90
N GLN A 219 16.62 7.02 -5.64
CA GLN A 219 15.82 5.80 -5.90
C GLN A 219 15.80 5.42 -7.38
N TYR A 220 15.75 6.41 -8.26
CA TYR A 220 15.66 6.20 -9.70
C TYR A 220 16.97 6.44 -10.46
N PHE A 221 18.09 6.61 -9.74
CA PHE A 221 19.41 6.84 -10.33
C PHE A 221 19.41 8.01 -11.32
N ILE A 222 18.90 9.17 -10.87
CA ILE A 222 18.88 10.43 -11.61
C ILE A 222 19.89 11.37 -10.97
N ASP A 223 20.81 11.92 -11.75
CA ASP A 223 21.71 12.95 -11.25
C ASP A 223 20.88 14.24 -10.97
N PRO A 224 20.92 14.80 -9.75
CA PRO A 224 20.26 16.07 -9.47
C PRO A 224 20.66 17.22 -10.39
N ASN A 225 21.86 17.18 -10.99
CA ASN A 225 22.33 18.16 -11.96
C ASN A 225 21.59 18.10 -13.31
N GLU A 226 20.93 17.01 -13.62
CA GLU A 226 20.09 16.87 -14.82
C GLU A 226 18.72 17.54 -14.66
N LEU A 227 18.37 17.97 -13.45
CA LEU A 227 17.10 18.60 -13.16
C LEU A 227 17.09 20.07 -13.55
N GLN A 228 16.02 20.52 -14.18
CA GLN A 228 15.79 21.94 -14.46
C GLN A 228 15.72 22.73 -13.16
N THR A 229 16.58 23.73 -13.05
CA THR A 229 16.66 24.66 -11.91
C THR A 229 15.65 25.80 -12.07
N GLY A 230 15.42 26.56 -11.01
CA GLY A 230 14.52 27.72 -11.01
C GLY A 230 13.16 27.46 -10.35
N ILE A 231 12.26 28.42 -10.53
CA ILE A 231 10.91 28.36 -9.95
C ILE A 231 9.90 28.14 -11.07
N LEU A 232 9.04 27.15 -10.86
CA LEU A 232 7.96 26.80 -11.79
C LEU A 232 6.88 27.90 -11.79
N CYS A 233 6.58 28.44 -12.95
CA CYS A 233 5.44 29.34 -13.11
C CYS A 233 4.12 28.54 -13.00
N ALA A 234 3.21 28.99 -12.15
CA ALA A 234 1.91 28.33 -11.97
C ALA A 234 1.02 28.41 -13.24
N ALA A 235 1.19 29.46 -14.03
CA ALA A 235 0.39 29.69 -15.24
C ALA A 235 0.93 28.91 -16.45
N CYS A 236 2.19 29.13 -16.84
CA CYS A 236 2.74 28.53 -18.07
C CYS A 236 3.47 27.19 -17.83
N LYS A 237 3.63 26.76 -16.57
CA LYS A 237 4.33 25.52 -16.17
C LYS A 237 5.78 25.41 -16.65
N LYS A 238 6.43 26.55 -16.93
CA LYS A 238 7.86 26.61 -17.26
C LYS A 238 8.67 27.11 -16.07
N TYR A 239 9.96 26.76 -15.99
CA TYR A 239 10.90 27.27 -14.99
C TYR A 239 11.44 28.64 -15.39
N SER A 240 10.54 29.61 -15.56
CA SER A 240 10.80 30.94 -16.12
C SER A 240 10.63 32.08 -15.10
N MET A 241 10.24 31.73 -13.86
CA MET A 241 10.04 32.77 -12.84
C MET A 241 11.35 33.37 -12.40
N VAL A 242 11.46 34.71 -12.51
CA VAL A 242 12.58 35.50 -12.00
C VAL A 242 12.10 36.45 -10.92
N ARG A 243 12.97 36.72 -9.94
CA ARG A 243 12.66 37.70 -8.90
C ARG A 243 12.98 39.09 -9.40
N LYS A 244 11.98 39.95 -9.48
CA LYS A 244 12.15 41.36 -9.80
C LYS A 244 12.12 42.18 -8.51
N HIS A 245 13.13 43.05 -8.31
CA HIS A 245 13.21 43.86 -7.10
C HIS A 245 11.92 44.65 -6.87
N LYS A 246 11.37 44.60 -5.68
CA LYS A 246 10.10 45.23 -5.24
C LYS A 246 8.81 44.73 -5.91
N SER A 247 8.88 43.85 -6.92
CA SER A 247 7.69 43.36 -7.66
C SER A 247 7.37 41.87 -7.42
N GLY A 248 8.18 41.17 -6.62
CA GLY A 248 8.02 39.74 -6.37
C GLY A 248 8.55 38.87 -7.51
N TRP A 249 7.86 37.74 -7.77
CA TRP A 249 8.21 36.77 -8.80
C TRP A 249 7.38 37.02 -10.06
N ILE A 250 8.04 37.13 -11.19
CA ILE A 250 7.41 37.32 -12.51
C ILE A 250 7.88 36.23 -13.48
N CYS A 251 6.99 35.83 -14.38
CA CYS A 251 7.28 34.93 -15.48
C CYS A 251 7.76 35.73 -16.71
#